data_a4232bbdc7254ab44f8f6cdd477af6a9
#
_entry.id   a4232bbdc7254ab44f8f6cdd477af6a9
#
_cell.length_a   1.000
_cell.length_b   1.000
_cell.length_c   1.000
_cell.angle_alpha   90.00
_cell.angle_beta   90.00
_cell.angle_gamma   90.00
#
_symmetry.space_group_name_H-M   'P 1'
#
loop_
_entity.id
_entity.type
_entity.pdbx_description
1 polymer ?
#
loop_
_entity_poly.entity_id
_entity_poly.type
_entity_poly.pdbx_seq_one_letter_code
_entity_poly.pdbx_strand_id
1 'polypeptide(L)'
;YLFSISSLSAQNFSQEEHNGIRYQVMENDIKSKASNALVIYLHGRSGSGTDNQKQMEQPGVSAIAKYLKKNKISSYFIVPQCPSDHEWDGRDGKPGYTDRVEELISYYLSSGDIDPDRVYICGVSMGASGVWKLLKDNPTLFASAIIASGQTRNASAAEFKDTPIYITAGSDERSYGPLEWFAAEINKAGGTVTFELLPGKRHREACNSAISSKRLKWMFSQNKG
;
A
#
# COMPACT_ATOMS: atom_id res chain seq x y z
N TYR A 1 -30.58 -25.25 -7.60
CA TYR A 1 -30.29 -23.84 -7.27
C TYR A 1 -28.84 -23.59 -7.55
N LEU A 2 -28.55 -23.07 -8.74
CA LEU A 2 -27.26 -22.57 -9.13
C LEU A 2 -27.08 -21.22 -8.42
N PHE A 3 -26.24 -21.16 -7.39
CA PHE A 3 -25.72 -19.90 -6.89
C PHE A 3 -24.82 -19.29 -7.96
N SER A 4 -25.35 -18.36 -8.69
CA SER A 4 -24.57 -17.42 -9.49
C SER A 4 -23.63 -16.71 -8.52
N ILE A 5 -22.36 -17.09 -8.54
CA ILE A 5 -21.28 -16.24 -8.05
C ILE A 5 -21.29 -15.07 -9.03
N SER A 6 -21.98 -13.98 -8.64
CA SER A 6 -21.82 -12.71 -9.32
C SER A 6 -20.34 -12.37 -9.17
N SER A 7 -19.59 -12.67 -10.21
CA SER A 7 -18.26 -12.12 -10.44
C SER A 7 -18.34 -10.64 -10.03
N LEU A 8 -17.48 -10.21 -9.08
CA LEU A 8 -17.08 -8.82 -8.98
C LEU A 8 -16.57 -8.48 -10.40
N SER A 9 -17.51 -8.07 -11.26
CA SER A 9 -17.22 -7.79 -12.64
C SER A 9 -16.07 -6.83 -12.65
N ALA A 10 -15.00 -7.30 -13.24
CA ALA A 10 -13.91 -6.56 -13.80
C ALA A 10 -13.99 -5.06 -13.49
N GLN A 11 -13.57 -4.65 -12.31
CA GLN A 11 -13.08 -3.31 -12.12
C GLN A 11 -11.95 -3.26 -13.12
N ASN A 12 -12.06 -2.49 -14.19
CA ASN A 12 -11.21 -2.46 -15.38
C ASN A 12 -9.70 -2.48 -15.05
N PHE A 13 -9.22 -3.58 -14.48
CA PHE A 13 -7.81 -3.84 -14.26
C PHE A 13 -7.25 -4.55 -15.48
N SER A 14 -6.12 -4.07 -15.99
CA SER A 14 -5.28 -4.80 -16.94
C SER A 14 -4.13 -5.50 -16.22
N GLN A 15 -3.73 -6.66 -16.76
CA GLN A 15 -2.54 -7.39 -16.30
C GLN A 15 -1.34 -6.91 -17.12
N GLU A 16 -0.31 -6.48 -16.41
CA GLU A 16 0.89 -5.90 -17.01
C GLU A 16 2.15 -6.54 -16.43
N GLU A 17 3.28 -6.33 -17.08
CA GLU A 17 4.61 -6.69 -16.61
C GLU A 17 5.60 -5.60 -16.99
N HIS A 18 6.46 -5.20 -16.05
CA HIS A 18 7.55 -4.26 -16.28
C HIS A 18 8.82 -4.77 -15.61
N ASN A 19 9.90 -4.97 -16.36
CA ASN A 19 11.20 -5.46 -15.84
C ASN A 19 11.08 -6.67 -14.90
N GLY A 20 10.18 -7.63 -15.22
CA GLY A 20 9.98 -8.85 -14.45
C GLY A 20 9.07 -8.74 -13.25
N ILE A 21 8.57 -7.54 -12.89
CA ILE A 21 7.50 -7.40 -11.91
C ILE A 21 6.14 -7.47 -12.61
N ARG A 22 5.32 -8.45 -12.20
CA ARG A 22 3.93 -8.56 -12.63
C ARG A 22 3.03 -7.73 -11.74
N TYR A 23 2.10 -7.03 -12.34
CA TYR A 23 1.15 -6.21 -11.61
C TYR A 23 -0.18 -6.10 -12.34
N GLN A 24 -1.20 -5.68 -11.63
CA GLN A 24 -2.43 -5.23 -12.25
C GLN A 24 -2.58 -3.72 -12.06
N VAL A 25 -3.11 -3.05 -13.07
CA VAL A 25 -3.34 -1.61 -13.03
C VAL A 25 -4.79 -1.28 -13.38
N MET A 26 -5.37 -0.36 -12.62
CA MET A 26 -6.65 0.28 -12.92
C MET A 26 -6.41 1.76 -13.23
N GLU A 27 -6.76 2.16 -14.43
CA GLU A 27 -6.85 3.56 -14.81
C GLU A 27 -8.23 4.10 -14.43
N ASN A 28 -8.27 5.15 -13.65
CA ASN A 28 -9.49 5.76 -13.18
C ASN A 28 -9.57 7.23 -13.53
N ASP A 29 -10.52 7.63 -14.38
CA ASP A 29 -10.80 9.02 -14.75
C ASP A 29 -9.51 9.81 -15.12
N ILE A 30 -8.67 9.18 -15.96
CA ILE A 30 -7.36 9.73 -16.32
C ILE A 30 -7.52 11.08 -17.01
N LYS A 31 -6.79 12.07 -16.53
CA LYS A 31 -6.75 13.44 -17.00
C LYS A 31 -5.42 13.73 -17.73
N SER A 32 -5.34 14.93 -18.26
CA SER A 32 -4.12 15.44 -18.88
C SER A 32 -2.90 15.41 -17.93
N LYS A 33 -1.73 15.55 -18.52
CA LYS A 33 -0.40 15.44 -17.88
C LYS A 33 -0.29 16.06 -16.48
N ALA A 34 0.50 15.42 -15.63
CA ALA A 34 0.86 15.83 -14.27
C ALA A 34 -0.34 16.14 -13.34
N SER A 35 -1.45 15.40 -13.50
CA SER A 35 -2.64 15.62 -12.68
C SER A 35 -3.25 14.35 -12.07
N ASN A 36 -2.69 13.19 -12.40
CA ASN A 36 -3.20 11.90 -11.92
C ASN A 36 -2.42 11.45 -10.69
N ALA A 37 -3.11 10.87 -9.72
CA ALA A 37 -2.45 10.23 -8.59
C ALA A 37 -1.86 8.87 -8.99
N LEU A 38 -0.77 8.46 -8.34
CA LEU A 38 -0.28 7.10 -8.39
C LEU A 38 -0.57 6.43 -7.04
N VAL A 39 -1.30 5.33 -7.05
CA VAL A 39 -1.69 4.58 -5.85
C VAL A 39 -1.12 3.18 -5.92
N ILE A 40 -0.36 2.77 -4.90
CA ILE A 40 0.28 1.46 -4.84
C ILE A 40 -0.28 0.66 -3.66
N TYR A 41 -0.60 -0.62 -3.89
CA TYR A 41 -0.99 -1.52 -2.81
C TYR A 41 -0.11 -2.75 -2.76
N LEU A 42 0.62 -2.93 -1.65
CA LEU A 42 1.44 -4.11 -1.39
C LEU A 42 0.66 -5.14 -0.57
N HIS A 43 0.44 -6.31 -1.17
CA HIS A 43 -0.32 -7.39 -0.57
C HIS A 43 0.42 -8.09 0.57
N GLY A 44 -0.34 -8.74 1.47
CA GLY A 44 0.19 -9.68 2.45
C GLY A 44 0.61 -11.01 1.81
N ARG A 45 1.22 -11.91 2.59
CA ARG A 45 1.76 -13.20 2.09
C ARG A 45 0.77 -14.04 1.26
N SER A 46 -0.52 -13.99 1.55
CA SER A 46 -1.53 -14.74 0.81
C SER A 46 -1.71 -14.29 -0.65
N GLY A 47 -1.22 -13.11 -1.01
CA GLY A 47 -1.21 -12.61 -2.38
C GLY A 47 0.04 -12.99 -3.19
N SER A 48 1.05 -13.62 -2.55
CA SER A 48 2.29 -13.99 -3.22
C SER A 48 2.08 -15.04 -4.30
N GLY A 49 2.81 -14.90 -5.39
CA GLY A 49 2.74 -15.80 -6.53
C GLY A 49 3.34 -15.20 -7.79
N THR A 50 3.10 -15.88 -8.91
CA THR A 50 3.53 -15.46 -10.25
C THR A 50 2.39 -15.50 -11.27
N ASP A 51 1.15 -15.65 -10.79
CA ASP A 51 -0.04 -15.77 -11.61
C ASP A 51 -0.67 -14.43 -11.98
N ASN A 52 -0.20 -13.34 -11.37
CA ASN A 52 -0.75 -11.99 -11.49
C ASN A 52 -2.26 -11.90 -11.14
N GLN A 53 -2.74 -12.76 -10.21
CA GLN A 53 -4.15 -12.85 -9.83
C GLN A 53 -4.37 -12.85 -8.32
N LYS A 54 -3.62 -13.65 -7.54
CA LYS A 54 -3.83 -13.81 -6.09
C LYS A 54 -3.76 -12.51 -5.29
N GLN A 55 -2.92 -11.56 -5.70
CA GLN A 55 -2.83 -10.25 -5.04
C GLN A 55 -4.16 -9.48 -5.09
N MET A 56 -4.99 -9.75 -6.10
CA MET A 56 -6.28 -9.07 -6.29
C MET A 56 -7.38 -9.55 -5.33
N GLU A 57 -7.20 -10.71 -4.69
CA GLU A 57 -8.15 -11.26 -3.71
C GLU A 57 -8.09 -10.51 -2.36
N GLN A 58 -7.12 -9.64 -2.18
CA GLN A 58 -6.97 -8.85 -0.94
C GLN A 58 -8.10 -7.81 -0.81
N PRO A 59 -8.81 -7.77 0.35
CA PRO A 59 -9.94 -6.83 0.53
C PRO A 59 -9.57 -5.37 0.32
N GLY A 60 -8.33 -4.99 0.60
CA GLY A 60 -7.81 -3.64 0.38
C GLY A 60 -7.88 -3.19 -1.08
N VAL A 61 -7.63 -4.10 -2.03
CA VAL A 61 -7.69 -3.79 -3.47
C VAL A 61 -9.08 -3.32 -3.87
N SER A 62 -10.11 -4.09 -3.53
CA SER A 62 -11.50 -3.73 -3.87
C SER A 62 -11.95 -2.45 -3.15
N ALA A 63 -11.49 -2.24 -1.91
CA ALA A 63 -11.82 -1.04 -1.14
C ALA A 63 -11.24 0.24 -1.77
N ILE A 64 -9.95 0.22 -2.17
CA ILE A 64 -9.30 1.33 -2.86
C ILE A 64 -9.99 1.60 -4.21
N ALA A 65 -10.16 0.59 -5.05
CA ALA A 65 -10.76 0.74 -6.36
C ALA A 65 -12.18 1.34 -6.31
N LYS A 66 -13.01 0.87 -5.36
CA LYS A 66 -14.35 1.44 -5.13
C LYS A 66 -14.29 2.90 -4.67
N TYR A 67 -13.34 3.21 -3.80
CA TYR A 67 -13.17 4.58 -3.28
C TYR A 67 -12.74 5.55 -4.39
N LEU A 68 -11.75 5.18 -5.21
CA LEU A 68 -11.26 5.97 -6.34
C LEU A 68 -12.39 6.28 -7.34
N LYS A 69 -13.15 5.26 -7.73
CA LYS A 69 -14.30 5.40 -8.65
C LYS A 69 -15.39 6.31 -8.07
N LYS A 70 -15.81 6.03 -6.82
CA LYS A 70 -16.87 6.79 -6.14
C LYS A 70 -16.55 8.28 -6.02
N ASN A 71 -15.29 8.61 -5.72
CA ASN A 71 -14.86 9.98 -5.48
C ASN A 71 -14.24 10.63 -6.73
N LYS A 72 -14.27 9.96 -7.90
CA LYS A 72 -13.72 10.44 -9.18
C LYS A 72 -12.28 10.94 -9.05
N ILE A 73 -11.45 10.18 -8.30
CA ILE A 73 -10.04 10.50 -8.13
C ILE A 73 -9.29 10.01 -9.36
N SER A 74 -8.82 10.95 -10.17
CA SER A 74 -7.99 10.68 -11.33
C SER A 74 -6.69 9.98 -10.89
N SER A 75 -6.49 8.71 -11.30
CA SER A 75 -5.40 7.90 -10.76
C SER A 75 -5.06 6.66 -11.57
N TYR A 76 -3.79 6.28 -11.50
CA TYR A 76 -3.31 4.92 -11.77
C TYR A 76 -3.24 4.18 -10.44
N PHE A 77 -3.98 3.08 -10.32
CA PHE A 77 -3.92 2.22 -9.14
C PHE A 77 -3.24 0.91 -9.51
N ILE A 78 -2.01 0.70 -9.01
CA ILE A 78 -1.19 -0.47 -9.30
C ILE A 78 -1.14 -1.43 -8.12
N VAL A 79 -1.24 -2.73 -8.42
CA VAL A 79 -1.22 -3.83 -7.46
C VAL A 79 -0.16 -4.84 -7.93
N PRO A 80 1.11 -4.64 -7.56
CA PRO A 80 2.18 -5.56 -7.94
C PRO A 80 2.08 -6.87 -7.17
N GLN A 81 2.63 -7.94 -7.75
CA GLN A 81 2.70 -9.26 -7.12
C GLN A 81 4.15 -9.61 -6.76
N CYS A 82 4.38 -9.89 -5.48
CA CYS A 82 5.64 -10.42 -4.97
C CYS A 82 5.67 -11.93 -5.17
N PRO A 83 6.72 -12.52 -5.77
CA PRO A 83 6.86 -13.96 -5.90
C PRO A 83 6.91 -14.68 -4.55
N SER A 84 6.55 -15.97 -4.51
CA SER A 84 6.47 -16.73 -3.24
C SER A 84 7.83 -17.02 -2.61
N ASP A 85 8.90 -16.97 -3.38
CA ASP A 85 10.29 -17.13 -2.95
C ASP A 85 10.96 -15.82 -2.52
N HIS A 86 10.23 -14.69 -2.58
CA HIS A 86 10.64 -13.35 -2.15
C HIS A 86 9.83 -12.87 -0.96
N GLU A 87 10.34 -11.82 -0.32
CA GLU A 87 9.62 -10.95 0.63
C GLU A 87 9.76 -9.51 0.16
N TRP A 88 8.79 -8.65 0.44
CA TRP A 88 8.91 -7.25 0.00
C TRP A 88 10.19 -6.60 0.53
N ASP A 89 10.51 -6.78 1.81
CA ASP A 89 11.66 -6.15 2.48
C ASP A 89 12.91 -7.05 2.60
N GLY A 90 12.91 -8.23 1.99
CA GLY A 90 14.06 -9.13 2.00
C GLY A 90 14.35 -9.73 3.38
N ARG A 91 13.43 -10.48 3.95
CA ARG A 91 13.56 -11.12 5.26
C ARG A 91 13.53 -12.64 5.20
N ASP A 92 13.90 -13.27 6.33
CA ASP A 92 13.77 -14.70 6.55
C ASP A 92 14.51 -15.55 5.49
N GLY A 93 15.67 -15.04 5.03
CA GLY A 93 16.51 -15.68 4.00
C GLY A 93 15.99 -15.56 2.58
N LYS A 94 14.91 -14.82 2.37
CA LYS A 94 14.38 -14.52 1.05
C LYS A 94 14.89 -13.17 0.54
N PRO A 95 15.14 -13.03 -0.77
CA PRO A 95 15.53 -11.74 -1.35
C PRO A 95 14.39 -10.72 -1.26
N GLY A 96 14.76 -9.44 -1.25
CA GLY A 96 13.84 -8.32 -1.33
C GLY A 96 13.21 -8.16 -2.72
N TYR A 97 12.08 -7.47 -2.77
CA TYR A 97 11.38 -7.20 -4.03
C TYR A 97 10.93 -5.74 -4.17
N THR A 98 11.29 -4.87 -3.20
CA THR A 98 10.96 -3.42 -3.24
C THR A 98 11.67 -2.70 -4.36
N ASP A 99 12.89 -3.11 -4.74
CA ASP A 99 13.64 -2.50 -5.84
C ASP A 99 12.84 -2.54 -7.16
N ARG A 100 12.10 -3.63 -7.39
CA ARG A 100 11.22 -3.75 -8.56
C ARG A 100 9.99 -2.84 -8.47
N VAL A 101 9.51 -2.57 -7.25
CA VAL A 101 8.42 -1.61 -7.04
C VAL A 101 8.92 -0.19 -7.29
N GLU A 102 10.13 0.15 -6.87
CA GLU A 102 10.77 1.45 -7.14
C GLU A 102 10.96 1.69 -8.63
N GLU A 103 11.45 0.69 -9.37
CA GLU A 103 11.56 0.75 -10.83
C GLU A 103 10.18 0.99 -11.48
N LEU A 104 9.14 0.30 -11.00
CA LEU A 104 7.78 0.45 -11.51
C LEU A 104 7.21 1.85 -11.22
N ILE A 105 7.43 2.38 -10.01
CA ILE A 105 7.03 3.75 -9.66
C ILE A 105 7.74 4.76 -10.56
N SER A 106 9.05 4.59 -10.76
CA SER A 106 9.86 5.45 -11.62
C SER A 106 9.37 5.43 -13.07
N TYR A 107 8.98 4.26 -13.56
CA TYR A 107 8.38 4.11 -14.90
C TYR A 107 7.11 4.96 -15.05
N TYR A 108 6.17 4.86 -14.08
CA TYR A 108 4.94 5.68 -14.11
C TYR A 108 5.22 7.18 -13.99
N LEU A 109 6.15 7.58 -13.12
CA LEU A 109 6.53 9.00 -12.97
C LEU A 109 7.18 9.55 -14.24
N SER A 110 7.93 8.74 -14.98
CA SER A 110 8.59 9.16 -16.23
C SER A 110 7.61 9.39 -17.39
N SER A 111 6.39 8.91 -17.31
CA SER A 111 5.35 9.17 -18.34
C SER A 111 4.98 10.66 -18.41
N GLY A 112 5.16 11.39 -17.32
CA GLY A 112 4.73 12.79 -17.18
C GLY A 112 3.22 12.96 -16.95
N ASP A 113 2.48 11.86 -16.77
CA ASP A 113 1.03 11.90 -16.51
C ASP A 113 0.70 11.96 -15.01
N ILE A 114 1.65 11.53 -14.16
CA ILE A 114 1.50 11.52 -12.71
C ILE A 114 1.90 12.87 -12.12
N ASP A 115 1.10 13.32 -11.17
CA ASP A 115 1.47 14.40 -10.26
C ASP A 115 2.44 13.84 -9.21
N PRO A 116 3.72 14.27 -9.18
CA PRO A 116 4.70 13.72 -8.26
C PRO A 116 4.38 14.00 -6.78
N ASP A 117 3.51 14.96 -6.49
CA ASP A 117 3.04 15.27 -5.14
C ASP A 117 1.85 14.41 -4.70
N ARG A 118 1.38 13.51 -5.56
CA ARG A 118 0.22 12.65 -5.33
C ARG A 118 0.54 11.16 -5.51
N VAL A 119 1.66 10.72 -4.95
CA VAL A 119 2.06 9.30 -4.92
C VAL A 119 1.72 8.71 -3.56
N TYR A 120 0.87 7.68 -3.52
CA TYR A 120 0.32 7.08 -2.30
C TYR A 120 0.64 5.60 -2.24
N ILE A 121 0.91 5.09 -1.03
CA ILE A 121 1.21 3.68 -0.84
C ILE A 121 0.44 3.08 0.32
N CYS A 122 -0.04 1.84 0.15
CA CYS A 122 -0.68 1.06 1.19
C CYS A 122 -0.05 -0.33 1.27
N GLY A 123 -0.01 -0.91 2.48
CA GLY A 123 0.43 -2.30 2.63
C GLY A 123 -0.08 -2.95 3.90
N VAL A 124 -0.28 -4.27 3.81
CA VAL A 124 -0.76 -5.07 4.94
C VAL A 124 0.19 -6.24 5.22
N SER A 125 0.45 -6.55 6.49
CA SER A 125 1.29 -7.68 6.91
C SER A 125 2.68 -7.65 6.23
N MET A 126 3.01 -8.64 5.41
CA MET A 126 4.21 -8.65 4.57
C MET A 126 4.33 -7.37 3.72
N GLY A 127 3.22 -6.90 3.11
CA GLY A 127 3.19 -5.66 2.33
C GLY A 127 3.47 -4.42 3.18
N ALA A 128 3.03 -4.41 4.43
CA ALA A 128 3.34 -3.32 5.37
C ALA A 128 4.84 -3.19 5.61
N SER A 129 5.56 -4.31 5.67
CA SER A 129 7.03 -4.30 5.79
C SER A 129 7.70 -3.75 4.55
N GLY A 130 7.15 -4.06 3.37
CA GLY A 130 7.60 -3.46 2.11
C GLY A 130 7.37 -1.94 2.08
N VAL A 131 6.21 -1.47 2.58
CA VAL A 131 5.94 -0.03 2.69
C VAL A 131 6.98 0.64 3.59
N TRP A 132 7.26 0.08 4.78
CA TRP A 132 8.29 0.61 5.66
C TRP A 132 9.65 0.74 4.97
N LYS A 133 10.06 -0.30 4.21
CA LYS A 133 11.33 -0.25 3.47
C LYS A 133 11.31 0.85 2.41
N LEU A 134 10.24 0.95 1.61
CA LEU A 134 10.12 1.98 0.57
C LEU A 134 10.11 3.40 1.14
N LEU A 135 9.45 3.64 2.28
CA LEU A 135 9.46 4.93 2.96
C LEU A 135 10.87 5.31 3.45
N LYS A 136 11.61 4.33 3.99
CA LYS A 136 12.99 4.53 4.44
C LYS A 136 13.92 4.86 3.29
N ASP A 137 13.84 4.11 2.20
CA ASP A 137 14.73 4.25 1.05
C ASP A 137 14.39 5.51 0.22
N ASN A 138 13.13 5.97 0.29
CA ASN A 138 12.60 7.09 -0.49
C ASN A 138 11.78 8.06 0.38
N PRO A 139 12.40 8.80 1.31
CA PRO A 139 11.69 9.54 2.38
C PRO A 139 10.78 10.67 1.88
N THR A 140 11.02 11.19 0.66
CA THR A 140 10.22 12.29 0.07
C THR A 140 9.35 11.86 -1.12
N LEU A 141 9.31 10.56 -1.44
CA LEU A 141 8.59 10.07 -2.61
C LEU A 141 7.08 10.09 -2.41
N PHE A 142 6.60 9.70 -1.24
CA PHE A 142 5.19 9.46 -1.00
C PHE A 142 4.50 10.66 -0.31
N ALA A 143 3.32 11.01 -0.78
CA ALA A 143 2.44 12.01 -0.15
C ALA A 143 1.85 11.49 1.17
N SER A 144 1.57 10.19 1.25
CA SER A 144 1.20 9.52 2.50
C SER A 144 1.22 8.00 2.35
N ALA A 145 1.19 7.30 3.50
CA ALA A 145 1.13 5.85 3.56
C ALA A 145 0.06 5.32 4.51
N ILE A 146 -0.56 4.16 4.19
CA ILE A 146 -1.35 3.36 5.12
C ILE A 146 -0.64 2.04 5.37
N ILE A 147 -0.32 1.75 6.62
CA ILE A 147 0.43 0.56 7.05
C ILE A 147 -0.42 -0.24 8.03
N ALA A 148 -0.62 -1.52 7.77
CA ALA A 148 -1.40 -2.37 8.64
C ALA A 148 -0.65 -3.63 9.09
N SER A 149 -0.57 -3.82 10.41
CA SER A 149 -0.14 -5.08 11.03
C SER A 149 1.22 -5.60 10.53
N GLY A 150 2.18 -4.71 10.28
CA GLY A 150 3.54 -5.06 9.88
C GLY A 150 4.55 -4.08 10.42
N GLN A 151 5.68 -4.60 10.90
CA GLN A 151 6.75 -3.83 11.54
C GLN A 151 7.87 -3.50 10.55
N THR A 152 8.55 -2.38 10.80
CA THR A 152 9.87 -2.11 10.23
C THR A 152 10.96 -2.86 11.00
N ARG A 153 12.12 -3.01 10.38
CA ARG A 153 13.32 -3.59 10.99
C ARG A 153 14.50 -2.64 10.77
N ASN A 154 15.38 -2.58 11.77
CA ASN A 154 16.64 -1.85 11.68
C ASN A 154 16.48 -0.41 11.15
N ALA A 155 15.49 0.30 11.69
CA ALA A 155 15.20 1.67 11.31
C ALA A 155 14.99 2.55 12.53
N SER A 156 15.43 3.79 12.45
CA SER A 156 15.13 4.82 13.45
C SER A 156 13.84 5.56 13.11
N ALA A 157 13.16 6.08 14.10
CA ALA A 157 11.93 6.85 13.91
C ALA A 157 12.13 8.09 13.03
N ALA A 158 13.30 8.71 13.08
CA ALA A 158 13.64 9.90 12.31
C ALA A 158 13.66 9.65 10.79
N GLU A 159 13.83 8.41 10.34
CA GLU A 159 13.83 8.04 8.91
C GLU A 159 12.43 8.14 8.28
N PHE A 160 11.36 8.32 9.09
CA PHE A 160 9.97 8.34 8.63
C PHE A 160 9.25 9.67 8.87
N LYS A 161 9.99 10.73 9.21
CA LYS A 161 9.39 12.02 9.59
C LYS A 161 8.76 12.79 8.41
N ASP A 162 9.22 12.54 7.20
CA ASP A 162 8.88 13.35 6.02
C ASP A 162 7.60 12.87 5.30
N THR A 163 7.11 11.67 5.62
CA THR A 163 5.87 11.14 5.04
C THR A 163 4.78 10.99 6.10
N PRO A 164 3.59 11.58 5.95
CA PRO A 164 2.43 11.30 6.80
C PRO A 164 2.04 9.82 6.74
N ILE A 165 1.88 9.16 7.90
CA ILE A 165 1.61 7.72 7.98
C ILE A 165 0.36 7.46 8.80
N TYR A 166 -0.52 6.59 8.30
CA TYR A 166 -1.62 6.03 9.07
C TYR A 166 -1.33 4.56 9.37
N ILE A 167 -1.20 4.21 10.65
CA ILE A 167 -0.91 2.85 11.09
C ILE A 167 -2.16 2.24 11.71
N THR A 168 -2.44 0.98 11.38
CA THR A 168 -3.48 0.19 12.05
C THR A 168 -2.93 -1.15 12.53
N ALA A 169 -3.41 -1.62 13.68
CA ALA A 169 -3.15 -2.95 14.20
C ALA A 169 -4.36 -3.48 14.97
N GLY A 170 -4.53 -4.79 15.04
CA GLY A 170 -5.55 -5.41 15.87
C GLY A 170 -5.14 -5.45 17.34
N SER A 171 -6.08 -5.25 18.28
CA SER A 171 -5.78 -5.32 19.71
C SER A 171 -5.34 -6.71 20.18
N ASP A 172 -5.72 -7.76 19.44
CA ASP A 172 -5.39 -9.15 19.73
C ASP A 172 -4.15 -9.63 18.95
N GLU A 173 -3.36 -8.69 18.40
CA GLU A 173 -2.07 -8.97 17.79
C GLU A 173 -0.93 -8.74 18.78
N ARG A 174 0.05 -9.65 18.81
CA ARG A 174 1.26 -9.48 19.66
C ARG A 174 2.11 -8.27 19.22
N SER A 175 1.96 -7.82 17.98
CA SER A 175 2.76 -6.76 17.37
C SER A 175 2.20 -5.36 17.56
N TYR A 176 1.01 -5.17 18.16
CA TYR A 176 0.41 -3.83 18.22
C TYR A 176 1.20 -2.88 19.14
N GLY A 177 1.63 -3.33 20.32
CA GLY A 177 2.38 -2.48 21.25
C GLY A 177 3.68 -1.90 20.68
N PRO A 178 4.54 -2.70 20.05
CA PRO A 178 5.71 -2.20 19.32
C PRO A 178 5.34 -1.20 18.20
N LEU A 179 4.25 -1.40 17.47
CA LEU A 179 3.81 -0.46 16.41
C LEU A 179 3.31 0.86 17.00
N GLU A 180 2.53 0.81 18.08
CA GLU A 180 2.05 1.99 18.80
C GLU A 180 3.21 2.80 19.35
N TRP A 181 4.15 2.13 20.02
CA TRP A 181 5.37 2.77 20.53
C TRP A 181 6.17 3.43 19.40
N PHE A 182 6.38 2.74 18.29
CA PHE A 182 7.14 3.27 17.15
C PHE A 182 6.45 4.46 16.50
N ALA A 183 5.12 4.44 16.39
CA ALA A 183 4.32 5.58 15.93
C ALA A 183 4.54 6.83 16.83
N ALA A 184 4.58 6.64 18.14
CA ALA A 184 4.87 7.71 19.09
C ALA A 184 6.29 8.26 18.94
N GLU A 185 7.29 7.39 18.71
CA GLU A 185 8.67 7.81 18.46
C GLU A 185 8.84 8.59 17.16
N ILE A 186 8.13 8.22 16.08
CA ILE A 186 8.13 9.00 14.83
C ILE A 186 7.55 10.40 15.08
N ASN A 187 6.44 10.51 15.81
CA ASN A 187 5.84 11.80 16.17
C ASN A 187 6.80 12.66 17.03
N LYS A 188 7.52 12.06 17.97
CA LYS A 188 8.57 12.76 18.76
C LYS A 188 9.73 13.24 17.89
N ALA A 189 10.05 12.51 16.82
CA ALA A 189 11.08 12.89 15.85
C ALA A 189 10.62 13.97 14.85
N GLY A 190 9.40 14.49 15.00
CA GLY A 190 8.84 15.55 14.13
C GLY A 190 8.04 15.03 12.94
N GLY A 191 7.75 13.73 12.89
CA GLY A 191 6.89 13.15 11.85
C GLY A 191 5.40 13.32 12.15
N THR A 192 4.57 12.83 11.26
CA THR A 192 3.10 12.87 11.39
C THR A 192 2.54 11.46 11.26
N VAL A 193 2.26 10.81 12.39
CA VAL A 193 1.70 9.45 12.42
C VAL A 193 0.40 9.42 13.20
N THR A 194 -0.64 8.86 12.58
CA THR A 194 -1.88 8.46 13.25
C THR A 194 -1.85 6.96 13.48
N PHE A 195 -1.94 6.53 14.74
CA PHE A 195 -2.10 5.11 15.10
C PHE A 195 -3.56 4.84 15.51
N GLU A 196 -4.16 3.80 14.92
CA GLU A 196 -5.51 3.36 15.25
C GLU A 196 -5.51 1.88 15.61
N LEU A 197 -5.83 1.58 16.87
CA LEU A 197 -6.03 0.22 17.34
C LEU A 197 -7.42 -0.26 16.95
N LEU A 198 -7.51 -1.46 16.37
CA LEU A 198 -8.75 -2.09 15.94
C LEU A 198 -9.22 -3.10 17.00
N PRO A 199 -10.23 -2.77 17.82
CA PRO A 199 -10.64 -3.58 18.95
C PRO A 199 -11.07 -4.99 18.56
N GLY A 200 -10.63 -6.02 19.33
CA GLY A 200 -10.99 -7.43 19.17
C GLY A 200 -10.52 -8.06 17.86
N LYS A 201 -9.63 -7.43 17.11
CA LYS A 201 -9.15 -7.99 15.86
C LYS A 201 -7.80 -8.66 16.02
N ARG A 202 -7.70 -9.88 15.47
CA ARG A 202 -6.45 -10.59 15.24
C ARG A 202 -5.84 -10.15 13.92
N HIS A 203 -4.62 -10.58 13.67
CA HIS A 203 -3.81 -10.19 12.50
C HIS A 203 -4.60 -10.20 11.16
N ARG A 204 -5.23 -11.32 10.82
CA ARG A 204 -5.97 -11.44 9.55
C ARG A 204 -7.14 -10.47 9.45
N GLU A 205 -7.87 -10.31 10.55
CA GLU A 205 -9.06 -9.42 10.61
C GLU A 205 -8.64 -7.95 10.56
N ALA A 206 -7.52 -7.60 11.21
CA ALA A 206 -6.95 -6.28 11.16
C ALA A 206 -6.48 -5.92 9.74
N CYS A 207 -5.73 -6.80 9.07
CA CYS A 207 -5.32 -6.63 7.68
C CYS A 207 -6.53 -6.45 6.74
N ASN A 208 -7.57 -7.28 6.89
CA ASN A 208 -8.78 -7.20 6.06
C ASN A 208 -9.58 -5.90 6.30
N SER A 209 -9.45 -5.29 7.47
CA SER A 209 -10.16 -4.05 7.84
C SER A 209 -9.31 -2.80 7.71
N ALA A 210 -8.04 -2.95 7.30
CA ALA A 210 -7.07 -1.86 7.27
C ALA A 210 -7.47 -0.73 6.34
N ILE A 211 -8.04 -1.06 5.18
CA ILE A 211 -8.43 -0.09 4.17
C ILE A 211 -9.93 0.22 4.32
N SER A 212 -10.23 1.43 4.76
CA SER A 212 -11.59 1.93 4.94
C SER A 212 -11.77 3.30 4.30
N SER A 213 -13.01 3.69 4.02
CA SER A 213 -13.31 5.01 3.44
C SER A 213 -12.78 6.17 4.30
N LYS A 214 -12.79 6.03 5.64
CA LYS A 214 -12.23 7.04 6.57
C LYS A 214 -10.73 7.22 6.33
N ARG A 215 -9.98 6.13 6.26
CA ARG A 215 -8.51 6.16 6.10
C ARG A 215 -8.10 6.57 4.70
N LEU A 216 -8.86 6.15 3.68
CA LEU A 216 -8.66 6.60 2.31
C LEU A 216 -8.95 8.10 2.16
N LYS A 217 -10.00 8.62 2.82
CA LYS A 217 -10.25 10.07 2.85
C LYS A 217 -9.07 10.82 3.46
N TRP A 218 -8.52 10.33 4.57
CA TRP A 218 -7.32 10.90 5.17
C TRP A 218 -6.11 10.81 4.22
N MET A 219 -5.86 9.65 3.61
CA MET A 219 -4.74 9.44 2.70
C MET A 219 -4.74 10.43 1.54
N PHE A 220 -5.89 10.57 0.86
CA PHE A 220 -6.03 11.46 -0.29
C PHE A 220 -6.20 12.95 0.08
N SER A 221 -6.29 13.29 1.35
CA SER A 221 -6.20 14.68 1.81
C SER A 221 -4.77 15.16 2.03
N GLN A 222 -3.79 14.25 1.92
CA GLN A 222 -2.37 14.59 2.00
C GLN A 222 -1.83 14.83 0.59
N ASN A 223 -0.99 15.84 0.44
CA ASN A 223 -0.14 16.08 -0.72
C ASN A 223 1.19 16.66 -0.25
N LYS A 224 2.22 16.69 -1.11
CA LYS A 224 3.55 17.20 -0.73
C LYS A 224 3.71 18.69 -1.00
N GLY A 225 2.82 19.29 -1.79
CA GLY A 225 2.85 20.70 -2.17
C GLY A 225 2.10 21.63 -1.24
#